data_b161fb3b5df0a3cf69572aac7c294245
#
_entry.id   b161fb3b5df0a3cf69572aac7c294245
#
_cell.length_a   1.000
_cell.length_b   1.000
_cell.length_c   1.000
_cell.angle_alpha   90.00
_cell.angle_beta   90.00
_cell.angle_gamma   90.00
#
_symmetry.space_group_name_H-M   'P 1'
#
loop_
_entity.id
_entity.type
_entity.pdbx_description
1 polymer ?
#
loop_
_entity_poly.entity_id
_entity_poly.type
_entity_poly.pdbx_seq_one_letter_code
_entity_poly.pdbx_strand_id
1 'polypeptide(L)'
;MDLATDLAALLARWRIDGADMLPPSEPARVEAVFAQLGQPATPEVLTLYTTLGGMATMDNEFWRMWSLDEIAQANQGPPSEWGVLFSDFLIHSHVFRLRTTADGHSEVIADALPGAAAPVRVAATLAEFFALYRQNADQVLTPR
;
A
#
# COMPACT_ATOMS: atom_id res chain seq x y z
N MET A 1 17.72 3.05 4.24
CA MET A 1 17.36 3.83 3.05
C MET A 1 15.98 4.41 3.22
N ASP A 2 15.67 5.48 2.54
CA ASP A 2 14.39 6.12 2.69
C ASP A 2 13.36 5.58 1.68
N LEU A 3 12.10 5.93 1.91
CA LEU A 3 10.98 5.48 1.09
C LEU A 3 11.14 5.90 -0.38
N ALA A 4 11.55 7.13 -0.63
CA ALA A 4 11.70 7.63 -2.01
C ALA A 4 12.76 6.84 -2.79
N THR A 5 13.87 6.48 -2.15
CA THR A 5 14.93 5.67 -2.76
C THR A 5 14.44 4.26 -3.07
N ASP A 6 13.74 3.63 -2.12
CA ASP A 6 13.21 2.28 -2.33
C ASP A 6 12.14 2.27 -3.42
N LEU A 7 11.27 3.27 -3.46
CA LEU A 7 10.26 3.40 -4.51
C LEU A 7 10.89 3.59 -5.89
N ALA A 8 11.92 4.41 -5.99
CA ALA A 8 12.62 4.62 -7.28
C ALA A 8 13.20 3.31 -7.80
N ALA A 9 13.82 2.52 -6.92
CA ALA A 9 14.40 1.23 -7.29
C ALA A 9 13.32 0.22 -7.70
N LEU A 10 12.19 0.19 -6.98
CA LEU A 10 11.06 -0.68 -7.31
C LEU A 10 10.41 -0.28 -8.63
N LEU A 11 10.24 1.02 -8.89
CA LEU A 11 9.69 1.50 -10.16
C LEU A 11 10.54 1.03 -11.34
N ALA A 12 11.86 1.14 -11.22
CA ALA A 12 12.78 0.67 -12.27
C ALA A 12 12.62 -0.84 -12.51
N ARG A 13 12.52 -1.62 -11.43
CA ARG A 13 12.31 -3.07 -11.52
C ARG A 13 10.95 -3.41 -12.14
N TRP A 14 9.88 -2.74 -11.71
CA TRP A 14 8.54 -2.98 -12.25
C TRP A 14 8.44 -2.66 -13.73
N ARG A 15 9.12 -1.59 -14.20
CA ARG A 15 9.15 -1.26 -15.63
C ARG A 15 9.84 -2.36 -16.44
N ILE A 16 10.95 -2.88 -15.94
CA ILE A 16 11.66 -4.00 -16.58
C ILE A 16 10.78 -5.24 -16.62
N ASP A 17 10.05 -5.51 -15.55
CA ASP A 17 9.18 -6.68 -15.41
C ASP A 17 7.88 -6.56 -16.21
N GLY A 18 7.60 -5.39 -16.76
CA GLY A 18 6.39 -5.16 -17.56
C GLY A 18 5.14 -4.86 -16.77
N ALA A 19 5.26 -4.53 -15.47
CA ALA A 19 4.11 -4.09 -14.68
C ALA A 19 3.62 -2.72 -15.17
N ASP A 20 2.31 -2.56 -15.26
CA ASP A 20 1.69 -1.37 -15.81
C ASP A 20 1.30 -0.43 -14.67
N MET A 21 2.00 0.69 -14.57
CA MET A 21 1.84 1.64 -13.48
C MET A 21 1.05 2.86 -13.92
N LEU A 22 0.23 3.39 -13.00
CA LEU A 22 -0.56 4.57 -13.22
C LEU A 22 0.27 5.84 -12.94
N PRO A 23 -0.05 6.97 -13.62
CA PRO A 23 0.69 8.21 -13.39
C PRO A 23 0.55 8.71 -11.95
N PRO A 24 1.52 9.52 -11.47
CA PRO A 24 1.46 10.11 -10.13
C PRO A 24 0.15 10.85 -9.89
N SER A 25 -0.35 10.77 -8.66
CA SER A 25 -1.55 11.50 -8.23
C SER A 25 -1.18 12.91 -7.75
N GLU A 26 -2.12 13.84 -7.87
CA GLU A 26 -1.97 15.18 -7.30
C GLU A 26 -2.03 15.12 -5.77
N PRO A 27 -1.15 15.84 -5.04
CA PRO A 27 -1.13 15.80 -3.58
C PRO A 27 -2.46 16.15 -2.94
N ALA A 28 -3.16 17.17 -3.44
CA ALA A 28 -4.45 17.58 -2.90
C ALA A 28 -5.50 16.47 -3.00
N ARG A 29 -5.46 15.66 -4.05
CA ARG A 29 -6.36 14.54 -4.23
C ARG A 29 -6.04 13.41 -3.26
N VAL A 30 -4.76 13.12 -3.05
CA VAL A 30 -4.33 12.12 -2.06
C VAL A 30 -4.87 12.50 -0.67
N GLU A 31 -4.65 13.74 -0.27
CA GLU A 31 -5.13 14.25 1.02
C GLU A 31 -6.64 14.14 1.15
N ALA A 32 -7.38 14.52 0.09
CA ALA A 32 -8.85 14.50 0.12
C ALA A 32 -9.39 13.09 0.26
N VAL A 33 -8.86 12.12 -0.48
CA VAL A 33 -9.34 10.73 -0.42
C VAL A 33 -9.10 10.13 0.97
N PHE A 34 -7.89 10.25 1.50
CA PHE A 34 -7.56 9.67 2.80
C PHE A 34 -8.28 10.38 3.95
N ALA A 35 -8.43 11.71 3.89
CA ALA A 35 -9.21 12.45 4.90
C ALA A 35 -10.67 11.99 4.93
N GLN A 36 -11.27 11.78 3.77
CA GLN A 36 -12.65 11.30 3.65
C GLN A 36 -12.83 9.91 4.28
N LEU A 37 -11.79 9.09 4.22
CA LEU A 37 -11.83 7.74 4.77
C LEU A 37 -11.44 7.68 6.27
N GLY A 38 -11.19 8.83 6.90
CA GLY A 38 -10.86 8.91 8.32
C GLY A 38 -9.43 8.50 8.65
N GLN A 39 -8.57 8.39 7.62
CA GLN A 39 -7.15 8.07 7.79
C GLN A 39 -6.34 9.19 7.12
N PRO A 40 -6.03 10.29 7.83
CA PRO A 40 -5.32 11.41 7.23
C PRO A 40 -4.04 10.95 6.52
N ALA A 41 -3.79 11.51 5.33
CA ALA A 41 -2.61 11.15 4.56
C ALA A 41 -1.35 11.55 5.32
N THR A 42 -0.51 10.58 5.63
CA THR A 42 0.80 10.81 6.24
C THR A 42 1.78 11.28 5.16
N PRO A 43 2.95 11.85 5.54
CA PRO A 43 3.99 12.15 4.57
C PRO A 43 4.39 10.94 3.71
N GLU A 44 4.36 9.73 4.29
CA GLU A 44 4.67 8.49 3.58
C GLU A 44 3.61 8.19 2.50
N VAL A 45 2.34 8.34 2.81
CA VAL A 45 1.25 8.13 1.86
C VAL A 45 1.34 9.16 0.73
N LEU A 46 1.64 10.42 1.06
CA LEU A 46 1.84 11.46 0.05
C LEU A 46 3.01 11.11 -0.87
N THR A 47 4.14 10.70 -0.31
CA THR A 47 5.30 10.28 -1.10
C THR A 47 4.94 9.13 -2.03
N LEU A 48 4.22 8.12 -1.52
CA LEU A 48 3.85 6.95 -2.32
C LEU A 48 2.97 7.34 -3.51
N TYR A 49 1.85 8.00 -3.27
CA TYR A 49 0.85 8.28 -4.32
C TYR A 49 1.23 9.42 -5.25
N THR A 50 2.15 10.30 -4.85
CA THR A 50 2.74 11.30 -5.74
C THR A 50 3.93 10.75 -6.55
N THR A 51 4.41 9.55 -6.22
CA THR A 51 5.43 8.83 -6.99
C THR A 51 4.77 7.96 -8.07
N LEU A 52 3.73 7.20 -7.70
CA LEU A 52 2.90 6.45 -8.65
C LEU A 52 1.47 6.42 -8.15
N GLY A 53 0.52 6.53 -9.08
CA GLY A 53 -0.91 6.61 -8.74
C GLY A 53 -1.57 5.27 -8.47
N GLY A 54 -0.84 4.18 -8.58
CA GLY A 54 -1.32 2.82 -8.45
C GLY A 54 -0.77 1.93 -9.55
N MET A 55 -1.24 0.71 -9.62
CA MET A 55 -0.81 -0.27 -10.63
C MET A 55 -2.04 -0.83 -11.34
N ALA A 56 -2.01 -0.82 -12.67
CA ALA A 56 -3.08 -1.41 -13.47
C ALA A 56 -2.97 -2.94 -13.51
N THR A 57 -1.74 -3.46 -13.42
CA THR A 57 -1.46 -4.91 -13.36
C THR A 57 -0.58 -5.20 -12.16
N MET A 58 -0.64 -6.43 -11.65
CA MET A 58 0.25 -6.86 -10.56
C MET A 58 1.69 -7.03 -11.06
N ASP A 59 2.64 -6.92 -10.13
CA ASP A 59 4.04 -7.17 -10.43
C ASP A 59 4.37 -8.67 -10.46
N ASN A 60 5.65 -9.01 -10.63
CA ASN A 60 6.09 -10.41 -10.67
C ASN A 60 6.00 -11.12 -9.31
N GLU A 61 5.76 -10.38 -8.24
CA GLU A 61 5.51 -10.93 -6.91
C GLU A 61 4.01 -11.10 -6.64
N PHE A 62 3.15 -10.83 -7.64
CA PHE A 62 1.68 -10.92 -7.58
C PHE A 62 1.04 -9.89 -6.66
N TRP A 63 1.73 -8.76 -6.42
CA TRP A 63 1.21 -7.64 -5.64
C TRP A 63 0.73 -6.53 -6.55
N ARG A 64 -0.35 -5.86 -6.16
CA ARG A 64 -0.89 -4.72 -6.91
C ARG A 64 -1.33 -3.63 -5.96
N MET A 65 -0.78 -2.43 -6.14
CA MET A 65 -1.19 -1.24 -5.42
C MET A 65 -2.40 -0.62 -6.11
N TRP A 66 -3.44 -0.32 -5.34
CA TRP A 66 -4.68 0.23 -5.89
C TRP A 66 -4.56 1.74 -6.13
N SER A 67 -5.31 2.23 -7.13
CA SER A 67 -5.46 3.65 -7.39
C SER A 67 -6.30 4.33 -6.31
N LEU A 68 -6.28 5.66 -6.26
CA LEU A 68 -7.12 6.40 -5.33
C LEU A 68 -8.61 6.15 -5.57
N ASP A 69 -9.03 6.00 -6.82
CA ASP A 69 -10.43 5.66 -7.14
C ASP A 69 -10.82 4.30 -6.59
N GLU A 70 -9.95 3.30 -6.76
CA GLU A 70 -10.17 1.97 -6.22
C GLU A 70 -10.22 1.98 -4.68
N ILE A 71 -9.31 2.73 -4.04
CA ILE A 71 -9.30 2.89 -2.59
C ILE A 71 -10.61 3.50 -2.10
N ALA A 72 -11.06 4.59 -2.72
CA ALA A 72 -12.31 5.25 -2.35
C ALA A 72 -13.50 4.30 -2.47
N GLN A 73 -13.54 3.52 -3.55
CA GLN A 73 -14.64 2.59 -3.79
C GLN A 73 -14.61 1.37 -2.85
N ALA A 74 -13.45 0.82 -2.61
CA ALA A 74 -13.30 -0.37 -1.76
C ALA A 74 -13.58 -0.09 -0.29
N ASN A 75 -13.46 1.15 0.15
CA ASN A 75 -13.61 1.55 1.55
C ASN A 75 -14.89 2.36 1.81
N GLN A 76 -15.93 2.17 1.02
CA GLN A 76 -17.20 2.91 1.17
C GLN A 76 -18.02 2.50 2.40
N GLY A 77 -17.80 1.31 2.93
CA GLY A 77 -18.53 0.81 4.09
C GLY A 77 -18.09 1.48 5.40
N PRO A 78 -18.56 0.97 6.54
CA PRO A 78 -18.14 1.48 7.85
C PRO A 78 -16.61 1.42 7.98
N PRO A 79 -15.97 2.43 8.61
CA PRO A 79 -14.52 2.42 8.80
C PRO A 79 -14.08 1.19 9.59
N SER A 80 -12.96 0.61 9.18
CA SER A 80 -12.33 -0.49 9.92
C SER A 80 -11.32 0.07 10.92
N GLU A 81 -11.28 -0.53 12.11
CA GLU A 81 -10.24 -0.20 13.10
C GLU A 81 -8.83 -0.53 12.59
N TRP A 82 -8.73 -1.37 11.56
CA TRP A 82 -7.46 -1.81 10.98
C TRP A 82 -6.98 -0.91 9.83
N GLY A 83 -7.71 0.15 9.51
CA GLY A 83 -7.33 1.11 8.48
C GLY A 83 -7.99 0.86 7.14
N VAL A 84 -7.46 1.50 6.09
CA VAL A 84 -8.05 1.47 4.75
C VAL A 84 -7.34 0.46 3.85
N LEU A 85 -8.12 -0.25 3.04
CA LEU A 85 -7.61 -1.17 2.02
C LEU A 85 -6.90 -0.38 0.92
N PHE A 86 -5.67 -0.80 0.55
CA PHE A 86 -4.91 -0.09 -0.50
C PHE A 86 -4.20 -1.01 -1.50
N SER A 87 -4.12 -2.30 -1.23
CA SER A 87 -3.43 -3.23 -2.14
C SER A 87 -3.88 -4.67 -1.89
N ASP A 88 -3.55 -5.54 -2.83
CA ASP A 88 -3.86 -6.96 -2.71
C ASP A 88 -2.73 -7.84 -3.22
N PHE A 89 -2.78 -9.11 -2.84
CA PHE A 89 -1.87 -10.15 -3.27
C PHE A 89 -2.65 -11.27 -3.93
N LEU A 90 -2.15 -11.77 -5.06
CA LEU A 90 -2.76 -12.88 -5.81
C LEU A 90 -4.26 -12.68 -6.07
N ILE A 91 -4.61 -11.54 -6.65
CA ILE A 91 -6.00 -11.21 -7.03
C ILE A 91 -6.95 -11.45 -5.84
N HIS A 92 -6.74 -10.66 -4.79
CA HIS A 92 -7.56 -10.69 -3.56
C HIS A 92 -7.48 -11.98 -2.74
N SER A 93 -6.40 -12.76 -2.87
CA SER A 93 -6.16 -13.87 -1.93
C SER A 93 -6.09 -13.35 -0.49
N HIS A 94 -5.35 -12.26 -0.29
CA HIS A 94 -5.45 -11.43 0.89
C HIS A 94 -5.17 -9.97 0.52
N VAL A 95 -5.41 -9.07 1.45
CA VAL A 95 -5.39 -7.63 1.20
C VAL A 95 -4.54 -6.92 2.24
N PHE A 96 -4.12 -5.69 1.92
CA PHE A 96 -3.30 -4.89 2.82
C PHE A 96 -4.00 -3.57 3.12
N ARG A 97 -3.87 -3.14 4.37
CA ARG A 97 -4.44 -1.90 4.89
C ARG A 97 -3.36 -0.93 5.32
N LEU A 98 -3.66 0.35 5.22
CA LEU A 98 -2.85 1.42 5.79
C LEU A 98 -3.59 1.99 6.99
N ARG A 99 -2.91 2.06 8.14
CA ARG A 99 -3.48 2.66 9.35
C ARG A 99 -2.54 3.74 9.86
N THR A 100 -3.08 4.97 9.97
CA THR A 100 -2.31 6.11 10.47
C THR A 100 -2.06 5.94 11.97
N THR A 101 -0.81 6.11 12.40
CA THR A 101 -0.41 6.01 13.80
C THR A 101 -0.41 7.39 14.46
N ALA A 102 -0.37 7.40 15.79
CA ALA A 102 -0.37 8.65 16.57
C ALA A 102 0.85 9.52 16.28
N ASP A 103 1.97 8.93 15.89
CA ASP A 103 3.21 9.65 15.56
C ASP A 103 3.32 10.01 14.07
N GLY A 104 2.25 9.87 13.30
CA GLY A 104 2.20 10.35 11.91
C GLY A 104 2.78 9.42 10.87
N HIS A 105 2.93 8.14 11.19
CA HIS A 105 3.33 7.12 10.23
C HIS A 105 2.12 6.34 9.71
N SER A 106 2.34 5.56 8.67
CA SER A 106 1.35 4.62 8.14
C SER A 106 1.87 3.21 8.34
N GLU A 107 1.28 2.48 9.27
CA GLU A 107 1.61 1.06 9.41
C GLU A 107 0.87 0.25 8.36
N VAL A 108 1.43 -0.89 7.96
CA VAL A 108 0.86 -1.77 6.96
C VAL A 108 0.38 -3.05 7.62
N ILE A 109 -0.88 -3.41 7.35
CA ILE A 109 -1.56 -4.52 7.98
C ILE A 109 -2.06 -5.46 6.89
N ALA A 110 -1.69 -6.74 6.99
CA ALA A 110 -2.23 -7.79 6.13
C ALA A 110 -3.54 -8.30 6.72
N ASP A 111 -4.58 -8.36 5.90
CA ASP A 111 -5.92 -8.79 6.31
C ASP A 111 -6.36 -9.96 5.44
N ALA A 112 -7.24 -10.80 5.99
CA ALA A 112 -7.75 -11.99 5.32
C ALA A 112 -6.66 -13.01 4.95
N LEU A 113 -5.57 -13.04 5.73
CA LEU A 113 -4.51 -14.05 5.53
C LEU A 113 -5.06 -15.45 5.76
N PRO A 114 -4.75 -16.42 4.86
CA PRO A 114 -5.15 -17.80 5.06
C PRO A 114 -4.63 -18.35 6.40
N GLY A 115 -5.52 -18.92 7.19
CA GLY A 115 -5.20 -19.51 8.49
C GLY A 115 -5.00 -18.52 9.63
N ALA A 116 -5.07 -17.20 9.38
CA ALA A 116 -4.97 -16.20 10.44
C ALA A 116 -6.36 -15.87 11.00
N ALA A 117 -6.45 -15.79 12.34
CA ALA A 117 -7.70 -15.44 13.01
C ALA A 117 -7.99 -13.93 12.98
N ALA A 118 -6.97 -13.10 12.76
CA ALA A 118 -7.08 -11.65 12.80
C ALA A 118 -6.05 -11.02 11.86
N PRO A 119 -6.22 -9.73 11.50
CA PRO A 119 -5.22 -9.00 10.73
C PRO A 119 -3.86 -8.98 11.42
N VAL A 120 -2.79 -8.93 10.64
CA VAL A 120 -1.41 -8.98 11.12
C VAL A 120 -0.65 -7.75 10.63
N ARG A 121 -0.01 -7.01 11.55
CA ARG A 121 0.87 -5.91 11.14
C ARG A 121 2.15 -6.51 10.50
N VAL A 122 2.41 -6.13 9.25
CA VAL A 122 3.59 -6.61 8.51
C VAL A 122 4.70 -5.57 8.46
N ALA A 123 4.40 -4.31 8.72
CA ALA A 123 5.40 -3.26 8.81
C ALA A 123 4.91 -2.14 9.73
N ALA A 124 5.82 -1.56 10.50
CA ALA A 124 5.50 -0.46 11.41
C ALA A 124 5.32 0.86 10.67
N THR A 125 5.92 0.99 9.50
CA THR A 125 5.81 2.17 8.64
C THR A 125 5.74 1.74 7.18
N LEU A 126 5.22 2.61 6.33
CA LEU A 126 5.18 2.37 4.89
C LEU A 126 6.61 2.30 4.32
N ALA A 127 7.53 3.10 4.87
CA ALA A 127 8.94 3.03 4.50
C ALA A 127 9.53 1.64 4.78
N GLU A 128 9.24 1.07 5.95
CA GLU A 128 9.68 -0.28 6.30
C GLU A 128 9.08 -1.33 5.36
N PHE A 129 7.81 -1.19 5.02
CA PHE A 129 7.14 -2.11 4.09
C PHE A 129 7.90 -2.20 2.77
N PHE A 130 8.23 -1.07 2.15
CA PHE A 130 8.92 -1.07 0.87
C PHE A 130 10.39 -1.44 0.98
N ALA A 131 11.05 -1.14 2.08
CA ALA A 131 12.42 -1.61 2.33
C ALA A 131 12.46 -3.15 2.40
N LEU A 132 11.55 -3.75 3.14
CA LEU A 132 11.43 -5.22 3.23
C LEU A 132 11.01 -5.82 1.90
N TYR A 133 10.05 -5.19 1.22
CA TYR A 133 9.58 -5.62 -0.10
C TYR A 133 10.74 -5.69 -1.10
N ARG A 134 11.59 -4.67 -1.09
CA ARG A 134 12.73 -4.59 -1.98
C ARG A 134 13.76 -5.68 -1.71
N GLN A 135 13.98 -6.03 -0.44
CA GLN A 135 14.93 -7.07 -0.03
C GLN A 135 14.39 -8.47 -0.33
N ASN A 136 13.18 -8.74 0.14
CA ASN A 136 12.49 -10.02 -0.01
C ASN A 136 10.99 -9.79 0.17
N ALA A 137 10.26 -9.72 -0.92
CA ALA A 137 8.83 -9.43 -0.90
C ALA A 137 8.02 -10.41 -0.05
N ASP A 138 8.45 -11.66 0.07
CA ASP A 138 7.76 -12.67 0.87
C ASP A 138 7.65 -12.29 2.35
N GLN A 139 8.59 -11.49 2.85
CA GLN A 139 8.55 -11.05 4.27
C GLN A 139 7.31 -10.25 4.59
N VAL A 140 6.76 -9.53 3.63
CA VAL A 140 5.57 -8.69 3.81
C VAL A 140 4.34 -9.22 3.09
N LEU A 141 4.52 -9.93 1.97
CA LEU A 141 3.39 -10.43 1.18
C LEU A 141 2.85 -11.76 1.72
N THR A 142 3.73 -12.63 2.21
CA THR A 142 3.34 -13.93 2.77
C THR A 142 3.95 -14.12 4.15
N PRO A 143 3.60 -13.27 5.13
CA PRO A 143 4.19 -13.33 6.46
C PRO A 143 3.82 -14.65 7.15
N ARG A 144 4.75 -15.16 7.96
CA ARG A 144 4.57 -16.42 8.70
C ARG A 144 4.52 -16.18 10.19
#